data_9ec5df16dcee96bf9453c57b80c3fff4
#
_entry.id   9ec5df16dcee96bf9453c57b80c3fff4
#
_cell.length_a   1.000
_cell.length_b   1.000
_cell.length_c   1.000
_cell.angle_alpha   90.00
_cell.angle_beta   90.00
_cell.angle_gamma   90.00
#
_symmetry.space_group_name_H-M   'P 1'
#
loop_
_entity.id
_entity.type
_entity.pdbx_description
1 polymer ?
#
loop_
_entity_poly.entity_id
_entity_poly.type
_entity_poly.pdbx_seq_one_letter_code
_entity_poly.pdbx_strand_id
1 'polypeptide(L)'
;LAFITPSLANTGALNLKPTPIVERSTADHSKFKELQQTFASGPEVTKACLNCHNMAGHQVMKSIHWTWEATSPTTGKKLGKKWAANNFCGSIISNEARCTSCHAGYGWKDKDFDFTDQNNVDCLACHDTTGTYKKFGTDAGHPLYADREFEPMEGPPGKKQFKAPDLSKIAQ
;
A
#
# COMPACT_ATOMS: atom_id res chain seq x y z
N LEU A 1 -2.34 7.17 61.97
CA LEU A 1 -2.36 6.66 60.60
C LEU A 1 -3.08 7.67 59.72
N ALA A 2 -2.29 8.48 58.98
CA ALA A 2 -2.82 9.46 58.05
C ALA A 2 -2.96 8.79 56.66
N PHE A 3 -4.16 8.76 56.11
CA PHE A 3 -4.44 8.30 54.78
C PHE A 3 -4.09 9.41 53.76
N ILE A 4 -3.06 9.15 52.96
CA ILE A 4 -2.73 10.01 51.83
C ILE A 4 -3.62 9.58 50.66
N THR A 5 -4.59 10.40 50.30
CA THR A 5 -5.38 10.20 49.07
C THR A 5 -4.55 10.64 47.86
N PRO A 6 -4.40 9.82 46.84
CA PRO A 6 -3.73 10.25 45.64
C PRO A 6 -4.59 11.29 44.89
N SER A 7 -4.00 12.44 44.66
CA SER A 7 -4.57 13.49 43.80
C SER A 7 -4.65 12.95 42.37
N LEU A 8 -5.86 12.85 41.85
CA LEU A 8 -6.09 12.58 40.44
C LEU A 8 -5.53 13.75 39.61
N ALA A 9 -4.41 13.49 38.94
CA ALA A 9 -3.87 14.42 37.96
C ALA A 9 -4.93 14.67 36.88
N ASN A 10 -5.34 15.90 36.76
CA ASN A 10 -6.24 16.37 35.72
C ASN A 10 -5.52 16.22 34.35
N THR A 11 -5.78 15.12 33.66
CA THR A 11 -5.39 14.94 32.28
C THR A 11 -6.28 15.85 31.44
N GLY A 12 -5.86 17.10 31.30
CA GLY A 12 -6.49 18.03 30.38
C GLY A 12 -6.46 17.42 28.96
N ALA A 13 -7.58 16.86 28.56
CA ALA A 13 -7.73 16.43 27.17
C ALA A 13 -7.46 17.65 26.30
N LEU A 14 -6.38 17.58 25.49
CA LEU A 14 -6.11 18.56 24.46
C LEU A 14 -7.31 18.56 23.51
N ASN A 15 -8.17 19.56 23.66
CA ASN A 15 -9.30 19.78 22.77
C ASN A 15 -8.76 20.37 21.46
N LEU A 16 -8.08 19.52 20.69
CA LEU A 16 -7.60 19.86 19.36
C LEU A 16 -8.84 19.95 18.47
N LYS A 17 -9.29 21.16 18.21
CA LYS A 17 -10.25 21.39 17.11
C LYS A 17 -9.61 20.85 15.84
N PRO A 18 -10.30 19.97 15.08
CA PRO A 18 -9.76 19.53 13.80
C PRO A 18 -9.50 20.77 12.94
N THR A 19 -8.26 20.92 12.51
CA THR A 19 -7.91 21.93 11.51
C THR A 19 -8.75 21.64 10.28
N PRO A 20 -9.43 22.62 9.68
CA PRO A 20 -10.16 22.38 8.45
C PRO A 20 -9.20 21.78 7.42
N ILE A 21 -9.53 20.60 6.91
CA ILE A 21 -8.79 20.01 5.80
C ILE A 21 -8.99 20.97 4.64
N VAL A 22 -7.91 21.57 4.15
CA VAL A 22 -7.94 22.35 2.92
C VAL A 22 -8.15 21.33 1.79
N GLU A 23 -9.39 21.19 1.33
CA GLU A 23 -9.80 20.20 0.33
C GLU A 23 -9.20 20.44 -1.08
N ARG A 24 -8.31 21.41 -1.23
CA ARG A 24 -7.76 21.78 -2.54
C ARG A 24 -6.28 21.42 -2.61
N SER A 25 -5.99 20.44 -3.47
CA SER A 25 -4.64 20.25 -3.98
C SER A 25 -4.19 21.55 -4.67
N THR A 26 -2.93 21.95 -4.45
CA THR A 26 -2.33 23.09 -5.14
C THR A 26 -1.94 22.75 -6.58
N ALA A 27 -1.93 21.46 -6.95
CA ALA A 27 -1.58 20.96 -8.27
C ALA A 27 -2.80 20.27 -8.90
N ASP A 28 -3.07 20.61 -10.14
CA ASP A 28 -4.10 19.98 -10.98
C ASP A 28 -3.41 19.00 -11.94
N HIS A 29 -3.40 17.73 -11.58
CA HIS A 29 -2.73 16.68 -12.35
C HIS A 29 -3.29 16.53 -13.78
N SER A 30 -4.56 16.91 -14.00
CA SER A 30 -5.18 16.85 -15.32
C SER A 30 -4.52 17.78 -16.34
N LYS A 31 -3.70 18.74 -15.89
CA LYS A 31 -2.98 19.69 -16.73
C LYS A 31 -1.56 19.26 -17.09
N PHE A 32 -1.06 18.18 -16.50
CA PHE A 32 0.29 17.70 -16.78
C PHE A 32 0.30 16.71 -17.94
N LYS A 33 1.01 17.06 -19.02
CA LYS A 33 1.09 16.23 -20.23
C LYS A 33 1.66 14.84 -19.97
N GLU A 34 2.57 14.73 -19.03
CA GLU A 34 3.24 13.50 -18.62
C GLU A 34 2.25 12.47 -18.06
N LEU A 35 1.11 12.94 -17.55
CA LEU A 35 0.05 12.10 -16.99
C LEU A 35 -1.11 11.86 -17.96
N GLN A 36 -1.14 12.57 -19.12
CA GLN A 36 -2.20 12.43 -20.12
C GLN A 36 -1.87 11.32 -21.13
N GLN A 37 -1.66 10.13 -20.62
CA GLN A 37 -1.35 8.96 -21.43
C GLN A 37 -1.94 7.69 -20.80
N THR A 38 -2.01 6.62 -21.56
CA THR A 38 -2.31 5.29 -21.02
C THR A 38 -1.00 4.63 -20.62
N PHE A 39 -0.88 4.27 -19.35
CA PHE A 39 0.28 3.53 -18.85
C PHE A 39 0.06 2.04 -19.03
N ALA A 40 1.12 1.33 -19.42
CA ALA A 40 1.06 -0.11 -19.61
C ALA A 40 1.17 -0.89 -18.28
N SER A 41 1.68 -0.25 -17.22
CA SER A 41 1.91 -0.90 -15.93
C SER A 41 1.89 0.06 -14.75
N GLY A 42 1.70 -0.48 -13.53
CA GLY A 42 1.81 0.29 -12.30
C GLY A 42 3.20 0.90 -12.07
N PRO A 43 4.31 0.17 -12.28
CA PRO A 43 5.65 0.76 -12.22
C PRO A 43 5.88 1.94 -13.17
N GLU A 44 5.27 1.95 -14.36
CA GLU A 44 5.33 3.12 -15.24
C GLU A 44 4.61 4.33 -14.67
N VAL A 45 3.46 4.11 -14.04
CA VAL A 45 2.76 5.17 -13.29
C VAL A 45 3.65 5.72 -12.18
N THR A 46 4.24 4.85 -11.39
CA THR A 46 5.15 5.25 -10.30
C THR A 46 6.31 6.07 -10.83
N LYS A 47 6.94 5.65 -11.92
CA LYS A 47 8.02 6.39 -12.55
C LYS A 47 7.58 7.80 -13.00
N ALA A 48 6.38 7.93 -13.56
CA ALA A 48 5.84 9.24 -13.91
C ALA A 48 5.60 10.12 -12.68
N CYS A 49 5.04 9.56 -11.60
CA CYS A 49 4.84 10.28 -10.34
C CYS A 49 6.15 10.78 -9.73
N LEU A 50 7.19 9.95 -9.75
CA LEU A 50 8.50 10.26 -9.17
C LEU A 50 9.24 11.37 -9.91
N ASN A 51 8.89 11.70 -11.14
CA ASN A 51 9.47 12.85 -11.86
C ASN A 51 9.21 14.17 -11.14
N CYS A 52 8.08 14.29 -10.45
CA CYS A 52 7.71 15.48 -9.66
C CYS A 52 7.79 15.22 -8.15
N HIS A 53 7.33 14.04 -7.71
CA HIS A 53 7.32 13.61 -6.31
C HIS A 53 8.60 12.82 -5.94
N ASN A 54 9.76 13.38 -6.23
CA ASN A 54 11.06 12.70 -6.17
C ASN A 54 11.47 12.17 -4.79
N MET A 55 10.83 12.64 -3.71
CA MET A 55 11.07 12.14 -2.35
C MET A 55 9.99 11.17 -1.86
N ALA A 56 8.86 11.06 -2.56
CA ALA A 56 7.72 10.28 -2.09
C ALA A 56 8.05 8.78 -2.00
N GLY A 57 8.75 8.23 -2.98
CA GLY A 57 9.20 6.83 -2.95
C GLY A 57 10.03 6.55 -1.69
N HIS A 58 11.03 7.36 -1.41
CA HIS A 58 11.87 7.21 -0.21
C HIS A 58 11.09 7.37 1.11
N GLN A 59 10.03 8.18 1.14
CA GLN A 59 9.18 8.32 2.31
C GLN A 59 8.34 7.06 2.53
N VAL A 60 7.70 6.54 1.49
CA VAL A 60 6.93 5.28 1.56
C VAL A 60 7.82 4.12 1.98
N MET A 61 9.02 4.01 1.43
CA MET A 61 9.98 2.94 1.72
C MET A 61 10.45 2.91 3.19
N LYS A 62 10.29 3.99 3.93
CA LYS A 62 10.51 4.04 5.39
C LYS A 62 9.31 3.61 6.21
N SER A 63 8.15 3.47 5.60
CA SER A 63 6.91 3.13 6.29
C SER A 63 6.77 1.63 6.53
N ILE A 64 5.91 1.27 7.48
CA ILE A 64 5.57 -0.13 7.74
C ILE A 64 4.80 -0.77 6.57
N HIS A 65 4.16 0.01 5.71
CA HIS A 65 3.49 -0.47 4.51
C HIS A 65 4.46 -1.04 3.48
N TRP A 66 5.71 -0.58 3.50
CA TRP A 66 6.80 -1.06 2.66
C TRP A 66 7.64 -2.11 3.35
N THR A 67 8.15 -1.80 4.53
CA THR A 67 9.09 -2.68 5.23
C THR A 67 8.44 -3.95 5.78
N TRP A 68 7.14 -3.90 6.07
CA TRP A 68 6.38 -4.91 6.81
C TRP A 68 7.04 -5.32 8.12
N GLU A 69 7.90 -4.47 8.62
CA GLU A 69 8.70 -4.71 9.81
C GLU A 69 8.75 -3.45 10.67
N ALA A 70 8.64 -3.65 11.96
CA ALA A 70 8.90 -2.63 12.97
C ALA A 70 9.75 -3.21 14.11
N THR A 71 10.52 -2.37 14.75
CA THR A 71 11.27 -2.77 15.94
C THR A 71 10.44 -2.49 17.19
N SER A 72 10.21 -3.51 18.02
CA SER A 72 9.54 -3.34 19.30
C SER A 72 10.34 -2.38 20.19
N PRO A 73 9.77 -1.29 20.69
CA PRO A 73 10.47 -0.36 21.55
C PRO A 73 10.81 -0.99 22.91
N THR A 74 10.07 -2.01 23.33
CA THR A 74 10.25 -2.68 24.63
C THR A 74 11.30 -3.78 24.59
N THR A 75 11.36 -4.54 23.50
CA THR A 75 12.20 -5.76 23.43
C THR A 75 13.32 -5.68 22.42
N GLY A 76 13.36 -4.65 21.57
CA GLY A 76 14.30 -4.53 20.46
C GLY A 76 14.10 -5.56 19.33
N LYS A 77 13.11 -6.46 19.47
CA LYS A 77 12.85 -7.49 18.46
C LYS A 77 12.16 -6.91 17.23
N LYS A 78 12.52 -7.43 16.08
CA LYS A 78 11.82 -7.17 14.83
C LYS A 78 10.49 -7.91 14.80
N LEU A 79 9.42 -7.16 14.61
CA LEU A 79 8.05 -7.65 14.56
C LEU A 79 7.40 -7.14 13.27
N GLY A 80 6.39 -7.83 12.82
CA GLY A 80 5.59 -7.38 11.67
C GLY A 80 5.19 -8.50 10.74
N LYS A 81 4.45 -8.15 9.72
CA LYS A 81 3.86 -9.11 8.79
C LYS A 81 4.92 -9.93 8.05
N LYS A 82 6.08 -9.35 7.78
CA LYS A 82 7.22 -10.04 7.13
C LYS A 82 7.61 -11.34 7.84
N TRP A 83 7.45 -11.40 9.16
CA TRP A 83 7.84 -12.52 10.01
C TRP A 83 6.66 -13.37 10.47
N ALA A 84 5.45 -13.04 9.96
CA ALA A 84 4.26 -13.74 10.38
C ALA A 84 4.21 -15.16 9.80
N ALA A 85 3.82 -16.10 10.66
CA ALA A 85 3.43 -17.43 10.27
C ALA A 85 1.97 -17.66 10.70
N ASN A 86 1.25 -18.51 9.98
CA ASN A 86 -0.11 -18.89 10.29
C ASN A 86 -0.34 -20.38 10.01
N ASN A 87 -1.41 -20.92 10.57
CA ASN A 87 -1.71 -22.35 10.49
C ASN A 87 -2.30 -22.77 9.13
N PHE A 88 -2.65 -21.82 8.24
CA PHE A 88 -3.30 -22.12 6.98
C PHE A 88 -2.32 -22.26 5.81
N CYS A 89 -1.36 -21.32 5.71
CA CYS A 89 -0.48 -21.23 4.56
C CYS A 89 1.00 -21.25 4.92
N GLY A 90 1.34 -21.44 6.19
CA GLY A 90 2.72 -21.33 6.65
C GLY A 90 3.15 -19.87 6.82
N SER A 91 4.33 -19.50 6.32
CA SER A 91 4.89 -18.15 6.46
C SER A 91 4.78 -17.34 5.19
N ILE A 92 5.01 -16.03 5.31
CA ILE A 92 5.13 -15.13 4.15
C ILE A 92 6.23 -15.62 3.22
N ILE A 93 7.38 -16.02 3.76
CA ILE A 93 8.56 -16.48 3.00
C ILE A 93 8.26 -17.68 2.09
N SER A 94 7.28 -18.51 2.42
CA SER A 94 6.87 -19.63 1.58
C SER A 94 5.73 -19.32 0.60
N ASN A 95 5.17 -18.10 0.65
CA ASN A 95 4.00 -17.72 -0.13
C ASN A 95 4.08 -16.26 -0.60
N GLU A 96 5.27 -15.75 -0.91
CA GLU A 96 5.47 -14.33 -1.20
C GLU A 96 4.48 -13.80 -2.23
N ALA A 97 4.42 -14.38 -3.41
CA ALA A 97 3.60 -13.84 -4.49
C ALA A 97 2.11 -13.64 -4.10
N ARG A 98 1.58 -14.52 -3.23
CA ARG A 98 0.21 -14.41 -2.72
C ARG A 98 0.12 -13.48 -1.51
N CYS A 99 0.95 -13.71 -0.50
CA CYS A 99 0.88 -12.95 0.74
C CYS A 99 1.29 -11.50 0.55
N THR A 100 2.22 -11.25 -0.36
CA THR A 100 2.76 -9.91 -0.66
C THR A 100 1.88 -9.10 -1.59
N SER A 101 0.77 -9.65 -2.09
CA SER A 101 -0.20 -8.89 -2.90
C SER A 101 -0.72 -7.64 -2.20
N CYS A 102 -0.74 -7.61 -0.87
CA CYS A 102 -1.13 -6.44 -0.08
C CYS A 102 0.05 -5.49 0.23
N HIS A 103 1.26 -5.78 -0.24
CA HIS A 103 2.42 -4.91 -0.07
C HIS A 103 2.20 -3.58 -0.81
N ALA A 104 2.72 -2.48 -0.29
CA ALA A 104 2.66 -1.18 -0.94
C ALA A 104 3.69 -1.06 -2.09
N GLY A 105 3.87 -2.15 -2.83
CA GLY A 105 4.82 -2.25 -3.92
C GLY A 105 4.46 -3.35 -4.90
N TYR A 106 5.25 -3.42 -5.98
CA TYR A 106 5.11 -4.39 -7.07
C TYR A 106 6.27 -5.38 -7.08
N GLY A 107 5.99 -6.64 -7.36
CA GLY A 107 6.99 -7.62 -7.73
C GLY A 107 7.68 -8.35 -6.58
N TRP A 108 7.20 -8.24 -5.35
CA TRP A 108 7.75 -9.03 -4.26
C TRP A 108 7.24 -10.47 -4.32
N LYS A 109 7.89 -11.29 -5.12
CA LYS A 109 7.56 -12.70 -5.37
C LYS A 109 8.48 -13.69 -4.68
N ASP A 110 9.66 -13.24 -4.22
CA ASP A 110 10.69 -14.06 -3.60
C ASP A 110 11.68 -13.20 -2.79
N LYS A 111 12.71 -13.84 -2.25
CA LYS A 111 13.78 -13.23 -1.44
C LYS A 111 14.64 -12.20 -2.17
N ASP A 112 14.61 -12.21 -3.50
CA ASP A 112 15.46 -11.36 -4.34
C ASP A 112 14.77 -10.00 -4.63
N PHE A 113 13.62 -9.72 -4.00
CA PHE A 113 12.93 -8.45 -4.13
C PHE A 113 13.80 -7.30 -3.61
N ASP A 114 14.02 -6.30 -4.46
CA ASP A 114 14.79 -5.11 -4.11
C ASP A 114 13.95 -4.08 -3.36
N PHE A 115 14.09 -4.06 -2.05
CA PHE A 115 13.45 -3.07 -1.18
C PHE A 115 14.04 -1.67 -1.33
N THR A 116 15.12 -1.48 -2.10
CA THR A 116 15.77 -0.17 -2.31
C THR A 116 15.32 0.52 -3.60
N ASP A 117 14.65 -0.20 -4.51
CA ASP A 117 14.14 0.37 -5.76
C ASP A 117 12.80 1.06 -5.55
N GLN A 118 12.82 2.38 -5.58
CA GLN A 118 11.61 3.19 -5.45
C GLN A 118 10.61 3.06 -6.61
N ASN A 119 11.04 2.55 -7.78
CA ASN A 119 10.14 2.32 -8.92
C ASN A 119 9.16 1.18 -8.63
N ASN A 120 9.47 0.33 -7.65
CA ASN A 120 8.59 -0.73 -7.21
C ASN A 120 7.53 -0.26 -6.19
N VAL A 121 7.54 1.00 -5.77
CA VAL A 121 6.50 1.56 -4.88
C VAL A 121 5.18 1.66 -5.65
N ASP A 122 4.10 1.18 -5.03
CA ASP A 122 2.75 1.26 -5.59
C ASP A 122 2.03 2.52 -5.11
N CYS A 123 2.15 3.59 -5.88
CA CYS A 123 1.49 4.86 -5.58
C CYS A 123 -0.04 4.73 -5.66
N LEU A 124 -0.55 3.91 -6.58
CA LEU A 124 -1.99 3.74 -6.81
C LEU A 124 -2.70 3.01 -5.69
N ALA A 125 -1.99 2.19 -4.89
CA ALA A 125 -2.59 1.53 -3.73
C ALA A 125 -3.21 2.51 -2.72
N CYS A 126 -2.71 3.76 -2.68
CA CYS A 126 -3.20 4.82 -1.80
C CYS A 126 -3.84 5.99 -2.55
N HIS A 127 -3.45 6.23 -3.80
CA HIS A 127 -3.80 7.44 -4.55
C HIS A 127 -4.72 7.20 -5.76
N ASP A 128 -5.20 5.96 -5.98
CA ASP A 128 -6.20 5.74 -7.04
C ASP A 128 -7.50 6.47 -6.70
N THR A 129 -7.94 7.32 -7.61
CA THR A 129 -9.20 8.06 -7.54
C THR A 129 -10.25 7.53 -8.52
N THR A 130 -9.88 6.59 -9.37
CA THR A 130 -10.78 6.01 -10.38
C THR A 130 -11.76 5.00 -9.78
N GLY A 131 -11.42 4.42 -8.63
CA GLY A 131 -12.14 3.29 -8.03
C GLY A 131 -11.99 1.98 -8.81
N THR A 132 -11.12 1.95 -9.83
CA THR A 132 -10.90 0.77 -10.67
C THR A 132 -9.68 -0.04 -10.25
N TYR A 133 -8.76 0.56 -9.48
CA TYR A 133 -7.51 -0.08 -9.10
C TYR A 133 -7.73 -1.23 -8.10
N LYS A 134 -7.31 -2.41 -8.50
CA LYS A 134 -7.33 -3.62 -7.64
C LYS A 134 -6.11 -4.47 -7.92
N LYS A 135 -5.39 -4.80 -6.86
CA LYS A 135 -4.30 -5.77 -6.94
C LYS A 135 -4.85 -7.18 -7.14
N PHE A 136 -4.15 -7.98 -7.92
CA PHE A 136 -4.51 -9.39 -8.08
C PHE A 136 -3.87 -10.24 -6.98
N GLY A 137 -4.65 -11.14 -6.40
CA GLY A 137 -4.30 -11.82 -5.14
C GLY A 137 -3.13 -12.80 -5.21
N THR A 138 -2.52 -13.04 -6.38
CA THR A 138 -1.43 -13.99 -6.56
C THR A 138 -0.29 -13.44 -7.42
N ASP A 139 -0.28 -12.13 -7.68
CA ASP A 139 0.65 -11.50 -8.61
C ASP A 139 1.59 -10.50 -7.93
N ALA A 140 2.07 -10.88 -6.75
CA ALA A 140 3.11 -10.16 -6.01
C ALA A 140 2.87 -8.63 -5.91
N GLY A 141 1.61 -8.21 -5.80
CA GLY A 141 1.23 -6.81 -5.69
C GLY A 141 0.91 -6.12 -7.00
N HIS A 142 1.04 -6.78 -8.15
CA HIS A 142 0.56 -6.24 -9.41
C HIS A 142 -0.97 -6.36 -9.54
N PRO A 143 -1.64 -5.41 -10.19
CA PRO A 143 -2.96 -5.64 -10.76
C PRO A 143 -2.85 -6.52 -12.01
N LEU A 144 -3.95 -7.08 -12.47
CA LEU A 144 -4.01 -7.60 -13.83
C LEU A 144 -4.07 -6.41 -14.81
N TYR A 145 -3.20 -6.41 -15.80
CA TYR A 145 -3.14 -5.34 -16.82
C TYR A 145 -4.02 -5.61 -18.04
N ALA A 146 -4.77 -6.73 -18.01
CA ALA A 146 -5.80 -7.06 -18.99
C ALA A 146 -6.98 -7.74 -18.28
N ASP A 147 -8.16 -7.57 -18.83
CA ASP A 147 -9.36 -8.27 -18.34
C ASP A 147 -9.15 -9.77 -18.38
N ARG A 148 -9.57 -10.45 -17.33
CA ARG A 148 -9.41 -11.90 -17.22
C ARG A 148 -10.64 -12.56 -16.61
N GLU A 149 -11.02 -13.71 -17.17
CA GLU A 149 -11.96 -14.63 -16.56
C GLU A 149 -11.21 -15.72 -15.79
N PHE A 150 -11.75 -16.12 -14.65
CA PHE A 150 -11.25 -17.28 -13.90
C PHE A 150 -12.39 -17.94 -13.12
N GLU A 151 -12.24 -19.24 -12.91
CA GLU A 151 -13.07 -19.96 -11.96
C GLU A 151 -12.46 -19.86 -10.57
N PRO A 152 -13.20 -19.38 -9.57
CA PRO A 152 -12.69 -19.31 -8.22
C PRO A 152 -12.48 -20.73 -7.67
N MET A 153 -11.37 -20.95 -6.97
CA MET A 153 -11.11 -22.24 -6.30
C MET A 153 -12.07 -22.52 -5.15
N GLU A 154 -12.71 -21.48 -4.61
CA GLU A 154 -13.65 -21.56 -3.51
C GLU A 154 -14.89 -20.70 -3.82
N GLY A 155 -16.07 -21.17 -3.41
CA GLY A 155 -17.34 -20.49 -3.59
C GLY A 155 -18.24 -21.13 -4.65
N PRO A 156 -19.36 -20.51 -4.99
CA PRO A 156 -20.28 -21.03 -5.99
C PRO A 156 -19.57 -21.23 -7.33
N PRO A 157 -19.87 -22.31 -8.07
CA PRO A 157 -19.31 -22.54 -9.40
C PRO A 157 -19.75 -21.41 -10.35
N GLY A 158 -18.84 -21.00 -11.20
CA GLY A 158 -19.09 -19.96 -12.21
C GLY A 158 -17.89 -19.06 -12.42
N LYS A 159 -17.72 -18.61 -13.65
CA LYS A 159 -16.62 -17.72 -14.02
C LYS A 159 -16.82 -16.33 -13.41
N LYS A 160 -15.78 -15.82 -12.80
CA LYS A 160 -15.72 -14.43 -12.34
C LYS A 160 -14.86 -13.59 -13.28
N GLN A 161 -15.36 -12.41 -13.59
CA GLN A 161 -14.65 -11.43 -14.39
C GLN A 161 -13.78 -10.57 -13.45
N PHE A 162 -12.51 -10.45 -13.77
CA PHE A 162 -11.63 -9.44 -13.19
C PHE A 162 -11.37 -8.38 -14.26
N LYS A 163 -11.70 -7.14 -13.94
CA LYS A 163 -11.44 -6.01 -14.82
C LYS A 163 -10.08 -5.39 -14.50
N ALA A 164 -9.29 -5.13 -15.53
CA ALA A 164 -8.07 -4.38 -15.40
C ALA A 164 -8.36 -2.96 -14.92
N PRO A 165 -7.47 -2.34 -14.12
CA PRO A 165 -7.60 -0.94 -13.76
C PRO A 165 -7.44 -0.04 -15.00
N ASP A 166 -8.16 1.08 -14.99
CA ASP A 166 -8.05 2.08 -16.04
C ASP A 166 -6.85 3.00 -15.79
N LEU A 167 -5.70 2.63 -16.32
CA LEU A 167 -4.46 3.40 -16.20
C LEU A 167 -4.38 4.62 -17.14
N SER A 168 -5.47 4.94 -17.87
CA SER A 168 -5.57 6.16 -18.69
C SER A 168 -6.11 7.37 -17.91
N LYS A 169 -6.64 7.15 -16.69
CA LYS A 169 -7.36 8.16 -15.91
C LYS A 169 -6.69 8.54 -14.59
N ILE A 170 -5.43 8.19 -14.41
CA ILE A 170 -4.71 8.46 -13.16
C ILE A 170 -4.46 9.94 -12.87
N ALA A 171 -4.68 10.81 -13.85
CA ALA A 171 -4.49 12.27 -13.74
C ALA A 171 -5.76 13.03 -13.32
N GLN A 172 -6.85 12.37 -13.05
CA GLN A 172 -8.14 12.99 -12.72
C GLN A 172 -8.33 13.18 -11.24
#